data_916a76549ce6c5fef5fd5e40755a7b01
#
_entry.id   916a76549ce6c5fef5fd5e40755a7b01
#
_cell.length_a   1.000
_cell.length_b   1.000
_cell.length_c   1.000
_cell.angle_alpha   90.00
_cell.angle_beta   90.00
_cell.angle_gamma   90.00
#
_symmetry.space_group_name_H-M   'P 1'
#
loop_
_entity.id
_entity.type
_entity.pdbx_description
1 polymer ?
#
loop_
_entity_poly.entity_id
_entity_poly.type
_entity_poly.pdbx_seq_one_letter_code
_entity_poly.pdbx_strand_id
1 'polypeptide(L)'
;MREIQKNGKCACPYCGFDDTNAPELTHQLRPFTVLNGKYLVGSVLGEGGFGITYIGYDLNLELRTAIKEFYPNGFCRRESSITNTLSPYGGSQGESFEKWRSRFIKEAKSLAKCTNLSGIVGVKDFFEENNTAYIVMEYLEGQTLKEYLNRQGGKLPVGRALQALEPVMVSMSQVHRAGIIQRQISTDNIMI
;
A
#
# COMPACT_ATOMS: atom_id res chain seq x y z
N MET A 1 -14.01 -16.55 8.25
CA MET A 1 -14.23 -18.01 8.42
C MET A 1 -13.18 -18.75 7.61
N ARG A 2 -12.44 -19.67 8.22
CA ARG A 2 -11.46 -20.51 7.53
C ARG A 2 -12.19 -21.66 6.87
N GLU A 3 -12.25 -21.72 5.54
CA GLU A 3 -12.53 -22.99 4.87
C GLU A 3 -11.25 -23.83 4.90
N ILE A 4 -11.19 -24.76 5.82
CA ILE A 4 -10.15 -25.79 5.86
C ILE A 4 -10.46 -26.77 4.74
N GLN A 5 -9.74 -26.66 3.63
CA GLN A 5 -9.79 -27.70 2.60
C GLN A 5 -9.19 -29.00 3.16
N LYS A 6 -9.76 -30.13 2.80
CA LYS A 6 -9.48 -31.49 3.31
C LYS A 6 -8.03 -31.99 3.24
N ASN A 7 -7.08 -31.18 2.74
CA ASN A 7 -5.67 -31.51 2.58
C ASN A 7 -4.71 -30.61 3.40
N GLY A 8 -5.20 -29.88 4.41
CA GLY A 8 -4.33 -29.08 5.30
C GLY A 8 -3.75 -27.82 4.66
N LYS A 9 -4.08 -27.50 3.42
CA LYS A 9 -3.67 -26.26 2.75
C LYS A 9 -4.71 -25.18 3.01
N CYS A 10 -4.27 -24.09 3.60
CA CYS A 10 -5.12 -22.94 3.92
C CYS A 10 -4.80 -21.80 2.95
N ALA A 11 -5.52 -21.74 1.83
CA ALA A 11 -5.47 -20.55 0.98
C ALA A 11 -6.46 -19.50 1.48
N CYS A 12 -6.02 -18.24 1.55
CA CYS A 12 -6.91 -17.14 1.90
C CYS A 12 -7.97 -16.96 0.80
N PRO A 13 -9.28 -17.09 1.09
CA PRO A 13 -10.32 -16.98 0.07
C PRO A 13 -10.43 -15.56 -0.52
N TYR A 14 -9.81 -14.56 0.13
CA TYR A 14 -9.90 -13.15 -0.29
C TYR A 14 -8.73 -12.70 -1.15
N CYS A 15 -7.52 -13.24 -0.94
CA CYS A 15 -6.32 -12.82 -1.69
C CYS A 15 -5.57 -13.98 -2.34
N GLY A 16 -6.04 -15.23 -2.18
CA GLY A 16 -5.39 -16.42 -2.72
C GLY A 16 -4.06 -16.79 -2.07
N PHE A 17 -3.68 -16.10 -0.98
CA PHE A 17 -2.44 -16.37 -0.27
C PHE A 17 -2.45 -17.79 0.31
N ASP A 18 -1.40 -18.56 0.01
CA ASP A 18 -1.16 -19.90 0.56
C ASP A 18 0.05 -19.82 1.50
N ASP A 19 -0.17 -20.04 2.79
CA ASP A 19 0.86 -19.95 3.83
C ASP A 19 1.93 -21.05 3.72
N THR A 20 1.67 -22.10 2.95
CA THR A 20 2.62 -23.20 2.76
C THR A 20 3.74 -22.89 1.77
N ASN A 21 3.57 -21.86 0.94
CA ASN A 21 4.52 -21.48 -0.13
C ASN A 21 5.03 -20.04 0.00
N ALA A 22 4.68 -19.33 1.07
CA ALA A 22 5.14 -17.97 1.25
C ALA A 22 6.64 -17.95 1.59
N PRO A 23 7.48 -17.23 0.86
CA PRO A 23 8.83 -16.97 1.31
C PRO A 23 8.77 -16.20 2.62
N GLU A 24 9.50 -16.64 3.65
CA GLU A 24 9.67 -15.87 4.88
C GLU A 24 10.58 -14.65 4.61
N LEU A 25 10.02 -13.62 4.01
CA LEU A 25 10.70 -12.34 3.91
C LEU A 25 10.58 -11.65 5.27
N THR A 26 11.64 -11.72 6.05
CA THR A 26 11.70 -11.28 7.45
C THR A 26 11.36 -9.81 7.67
N HIS A 27 11.45 -8.99 6.63
CA HIS A 27 11.16 -7.55 6.70
C HIS A 27 9.67 -7.22 6.46
N GLN A 28 8.88 -8.15 5.92
CA GLN A 28 7.45 -7.96 5.68
C GLN A 28 6.61 -8.39 6.89
N LEU A 29 5.42 -7.82 7.03
CA LEU A 29 4.44 -8.32 7.98
C LEU A 29 4.00 -9.73 7.59
N ARG A 30 3.82 -10.57 8.59
CA ARG A 30 3.27 -11.89 8.34
C ARG A 30 1.81 -11.81 7.94
N PRO A 31 1.38 -12.60 6.98
CA PRO A 31 -0.04 -12.76 6.70
C PRO A 31 -0.81 -13.14 7.97
N PHE A 32 -2.06 -12.70 8.03
CA PHE A 32 -2.95 -12.85 9.19
C PHE A 32 -2.55 -12.03 10.43
N THR A 33 -1.54 -11.16 10.35
CA THR A 33 -1.31 -10.12 11.36
C THR A 33 -2.55 -9.21 11.43
N VAL A 34 -3.01 -8.92 12.64
CA VAL A 34 -4.10 -7.95 12.85
C VAL A 34 -3.48 -6.65 13.33
N LEU A 35 -3.72 -5.58 12.59
CA LEU A 35 -3.29 -4.22 12.89
C LEU A 35 -4.46 -3.40 13.43
N ASN A 36 -4.16 -2.53 14.40
CA ASN A 36 -5.14 -1.65 15.06
C ASN A 36 -6.41 -2.40 15.52
N GLY A 37 -6.30 -3.68 15.85
CA GLY A 37 -7.39 -4.54 16.28
C GLY A 37 -8.48 -4.83 15.23
N LYS A 38 -8.35 -4.33 13.99
CA LYS A 38 -9.42 -4.45 12.97
C LYS A 38 -8.96 -4.72 11.54
N TYR A 39 -7.68 -4.55 11.22
CA TYR A 39 -7.21 -4.78 9.85
C TYR A 39 -6.39 -6.06 9.76
N LEU A 40 -6.91 -7.04 9.07
CA LEU A 40 -6.20 -8.29 8.80
C LEU A 40 -5.27 -8.09 7.59
N VAL A 41 -3.98 -8.37 7.77
CA VAL A 41 -2.96 -8.28 6.71
C VAL A 41 -2.96 -9.56 5.88
N GLY A 42 -2.95 -9.42 4.56
CA GLY A 42 -2.78 -10.50 3.59
C GLY A 42 -1.41 -10.46 2.91
N SER A 43 -1.37 -10.81 1.62
CA SER A 43 -0.13 -10.80 0.83
C SER A 43 0.32 -9.39 0.45
N VAL A 44 1.61 -9.28 0.11
CA VAL A 44 2.18 -8.04 -0.43
C VAL A 44 1.63 -7.77 -1.83
N LEU A 45 1.14 -6.56 -2.06
CA LEU A 45 0.72 -6.03 -3.36
C LEU A 45 1.89 -5.36 -4.09
N GLY A 46 2.79 -4.76 -3.34
CA GLY A 46 3.97 -4.09 -3.89
C GLY A 46 4.90 -3.57 -2.80
N GLU A 47 6.15 -3.40 -3.16
CA GLU A 47 7.21 -2.90 -2.27
C GLU A 47 8.03 -1.84 -3.01
N GLY A 48 8.34 -0.76 -2.32
CA GLY A 48 9.15 0.33 -2.84
C GLY A 48 10.15 0.85 -1.81
N GLY A 49 10.94 1.85 -2.18
CA GLY A 49 12.01 2.38 -1.33
C GLY A 49 11.53 2.96 0.02
N PHE A 50 10.26 3.34 0.14
CA PHE A 50 9.70 3.99 1.33
C PHE A 50 8.52 3.24 1.97
N GLY A 51 8.14 2.09 1.45
CA GLY A 51 7.01 1.37 2.04
C GLY A 51 6.66 0.08 1.35
N ILE A 52 5.86 -0.70 2.06
CA ILE A 52 5.31 -1.97 1.61
C ILE A 52 3.79 -1.84 1.61
N THR A 53 3.15 -2.25 0.53
CA THR A 53 1.69 -2.25 0.42
C THR A 53 1.19 -3.70 0.46
N TYR A 54 0.23 -3.94 1.34
CA TYR A 54 -0.40 -5.25 1.52
C TYR A 54 -1.85 -5.20 1.08
N ILE A 55 -2.38 -6.31 0.60
CA ILE A 55 -3.82 -6.50 0.62
C ILE A 55 -4.24 -6.63 2.08
N GLY A 56 -5.33 -5.97 2.45
CA GLY A 56 -5.90 -6.03 3.78
C GLY A 56 -7.39 -6.37 3.75
N TYR A 57 -7.92 -6.66 4.91
CA TYR A 57 -9.33 -6.87 5.12
C TYR A 57 -9.78 -6.16 6.40
N ASP A 58 -10.73 -5.25 6.28
CA ASP A 58 -11.36 -4.61 7.44
C ASP A 58 -12.35 -5.60 8.07
N LEU A 59 -12.04 -6.06 9.28
CA LEU A 59 -12.84 -7.05 10.00
C LEU A 59 -14.21 -6.52 10.47
N ASN A 60 -14.34 -5.19 10.61
CA ASN A 60 -15.58 -4.55 11.06
C ASN A 60 -16.51 -4.26 9.88
N LEU A 61 -15.97 -3.78 8.78
CA LEU A 61 -16.75 -3.44 7.58
C LEU A 61 -16.86 -4.61 6.61
N GLU A 62 -16.12 -5.69 6.83
CA GLU A 62 -16.05 -6.86 5.95
C GLU A 62 -15.67 -6.52 4.50
N LEU A 63 -14.72 -5.58 4.33
CA LEU A 63 -14.30 -5.06 3.03
C LEU A 63 -12.80 -5.25 2.81
N ARG A 64 -12.42 -5.52 1.56
CA ARG A 64 -11.02 -5.46 1.13
C ARG A 64 -10.48 -4.04 1.24
N THR A 65 -9.23 -3.93 1.67
CA THR A 65 -8.49 -2.68 1.77
C THR A 65 -7.07 -2.86 1.23
N ALA A 66 -6.39 -1.77 0.92
CA ALA A 66 -4.95 -1.74 0.73
C ALA A 66 -4.32 -1.09 1.95
N ILE A 67 -3.30 -1.73 2.55
CA ILE A 67 -2.61 -1.23 3.74
C ILE A 67 -1.19 -0.90 3.33
N LYS A 68 -0.84 0.38 3.36
CA LYS A 68 0.53 0.85 3.09
C LYS A 68 1.25 1.08 4.40
N GLU A 69 2.31 0.30 4.63
CA GLU A 69 3.23 0.45 5.77
C GLU A 69 4.36 1.39 5.39
N PHE A 70 4.71 2.31 6.27
CA PHE A 70 5.95 3.07 6.15
C PHE A 70 7.13 2.17 6.51
N TYR A 71 7.93 1.80 5.50
CA TYR A 71 9.12 0.96 5.63
C TYR A 71 10.23 1.50 4.73
N PRO A 72 11.02 2.48 5.20
CA PRO A 72 12.15 3.02 4.42
C PRO A 72 13.29 2.02 4.39
N ASN A 73 13.45 1.36 3.24
CA ASN A 73 14.49 0.35 3.05
C ASN A 73 15.90 0.92 3.30
N GLY A 74 16.72 0.21 4.08
CA GLY A 74 18.07 0.64 4.45
C GLY A 74 18.14 1.61 5.64
N PHE A 75 16.99 2.01 6.24
CA PHE A 75 16.94 2.91 7.40
C PHE A 75 16.33 2.28 8.65
N CYS A 76 15.71 1.14 8.50
CA CYS A 76 15.15 0.37 9.60
C CYS A 76 15.23 -1.13 9.29
N ARG A 77 14.99 -1.92 10.33
CA ARG A 77 14.81 -3.37 10.23
C ARG A 77 13.63 -3.80 11.10
N ARG A 78 13.02 -4.92 10.75
CA ARG A 78 12.08 -5.62 11.64
C ARG A 78 12.90 -6.53 12.56
N GLU A 79 12.72 -6.40 13.86
CA GLU A 79 13.65 -7.03 14.83
C GLU A 79 13.57 -8.56 14.87
N SER A 80 12.41 -9.12 14.63
CA SER A 80 12.26 -10.57 14.59
C SER A 80 10.98 -11.00 13.89
N SER A 81 10.91 -12.29 13.57
CA SER A 81 9.69 -12.93 13.11
C SER A 81 8.58 -13.01 14.20
N ILE A 82 8.87 -12.62 15.44
CA ILE A 82 7.92 -12.68 16.56
C ILE A 82 7.29 -11.31 16.80
N THR A 83 8.05 -10.22 16.61
CA THR A 83 7.54 -8.84 16.78
C THR A 83 7.41 -8.14 15.44
N ASN A 84 6.30 -7.44 15.24
CA ASN A 84 6.10 -6.63 14.03
C ASN A 84 6.80 -5.27 14.11
N THR A 85 7.46 -4.97 15.24
CA THR A 85 8.07 -3.67 15.54
C THR A 85 9.26 -3.39 14.64
N LEU A 86 9.32 -2.17 14.12
CA LEU A 86 10.46 -1.66 13.37
C LEU A 86 11.46 -1.00 14.30
N SER A 87 12.73 -1.29 14.09
CA SER A 87 13.85 -0.63 14.74
C SER A 87 14.62 0.21 13.72
N PRO A 88 14.57 1.55 13.84
CA PRO A 88 15.42 2.41 13.05
C PRO A 88 16.91 2.14 13.34
N TYR A 89 17.75 2.30 12.31
CA TYR A 89 19.19 2.31 12.55
C TYR A 89 19.63 3.56 13.32
N GLY A 90 20.76 3.49 14.01
CA GLY A 90 21.26 4.60 14.83
C GLY A 90 21.80 5.79 14.02
N GLY A 91 22.07 6.90 14.72
CA GLY A 91 22.68 8.10 14.15
C GLY A 91 21.79 8.83 13.15
N SER A 92 22.37 9.38 12.10
CA SER A 92 21.68 10.17 11.07
C SER A 92 20.57 9.41 10.34
N GLN A 93 20.64 8.07 10.30
CA GLN A 93 19.59 7.24 9.71
C GLN A 93 18.33 7.22 10.56
N GLY A 94 18.46 7.20 11.90
CA GLY A 94 17.33 7.28 12.82
C GLY A 94 16.62 8.64 12.74
N GLU A 95 17.37 9.72 12.68
CA GLU A 95 16.80 11.08 12.50
C GLU A 95 16.05 11.20 11.15
N SER A 96 16.60 10.60 10.10
CA SER A 96 15.96 10.54 8.79
C SER A 96 14.67 9.72 8.83
N PHE A 97 14.66 8.59 9.52
CA PHE A 97 13.48 7.73 9.71
C PHE A 97 12.32 8.52 10.33
N GLU A 98 12.55 9.22 11.44
CA GLU A 98 11.51 10.00 12.13
C GLU A 98 10.97 11.14 11.27
N LYS A 99 11.86 11.84 10.55
CA LYS A 99 11.48 12.91 9.64
C LYS A 99 10.61 12.40 8.50
N TRP A 100 10.93 11.24 7.94
CA TRP A 100 10.17 10.65 6.83
C TRP A 100 8.86 10.01 7.32
N ARG A 101 8.84 9.41 8.51
CA ARG A 101 7.62 8.93 9.14
C ARG A 101 6.61 10.07 9.32
N SER A 102 7.09 11.21 9.85
CA SER A 102 6.27 12.41 9.99
C SER A 102 5.73 12.94 8.65
N ARG A 103 6.52 12.85 7.57
CA ARG A 103 6.08 13.22 6.22
C ARG A 103 5.02 12.26 5.69
N PHE A 104 5.21 10.97 5.89
CA PHE A 104 4.26 9.93 5.50
C PHE A 104 2.88 10.15 6.14
N ILE A 105 2.86 10.48 7.44
CA ILE A 105 1.63 10.83 8.17
C ILE A 105 0.98 12.11 7.62
N LYS A 106 1.79 13.14 7.31
CA LYS A 106 1.27 14.37 6.69
C LYS A 106 0.68 14.11 5.31
N GLU A 107 1.31 13.24 4.52
CA GLU A 107 0.79 12.81 3.22
C GLU A 107 -0.55 12.11 3.36
N ALA A 108 -0.69 11.16 4.30
CA ALA A 108 -1.97 10.50 4.60
C ALA A 108 -3.09 11.51 4.91
N LYS A 109 -2.80 12.50 5.78
CA LYS A 109 -3.75 13.57 6.12
C LYS A 109 -4.12 14.45 4.93
N SER A 110 -3.18 14.66 4.01
CA SER A 110 -3.44 15.43 2.79
C SER A 110 -4.29 14.63 1.79
N LEU A 111 -3.98 13.36 1.60
CA LEU A 111 -4.77 12.46 0.74
C LEU A 111 -6.20 12.27 1.26
N ALA A 112 -6.39 12.18 2.58
CA ALA A 112 -7.71 12.08 3.19
C ALA A 112 -8.63 13.26 2.83
N LYS A 113 -8.08 14.46 2.59
CA LYS A 113 -8.84 15.62 2.11
C LYS A 113 -9.31 15.49 0.67
N CYS A 114 -8.69 14.62 -0.10
CA CYS A 114 -8.99 14.37 -1.51
C CYS A 114 -9.87 13.15 -1.74
N THR A 115 -10.32 12.47 -0.70
CA THR A 115 -11.09 11.19 -0.77
C THR A 115 -12.35 11.29 -1.63
N ASN A 116 -12.94 12.50 -1.75
CA ASN A 116 -14.14 12.73 -2.54
C ASN A 116 -13.85 13.12 -4.00
N LEU A 117 -12.58 13.18 -4.40
CA LEU A 117 -12.22 13.52 -5.78
C LEU A 117 -12.19 12.25 -6.62
N SER A 118 -12.90 12.30 -7.76
CA SER A 118 -12.90 11.17 -8.70
C SER A 118 -11.48 10.88 -9.21
N GLY A 119 -11.13 9.61 -9.29
CA GLY A 119 -9.81 9.15 -9.76
C GLY A 119 -8.67 9.30 -8.73
N ILE A 120 -8.98 9.65 -7.49
CA ILE A 120 -8.03 9.65 -6.38
C ILE A 120 -8.41 8.52 -5.41
N VAL A 121 -7.42 7.70 -5.04
CA VAL A 121 -7.63 6.61 -4.08
C VAL A 121 -8.11 7.14 -2.73
N GLY A 122 -9.21 6.57 -2.23
CA GLY A 122 -9.79 6.97 -0.95
C GLY A 122 -8.97 6.46 0.23
N VAL A 123 -8.54 7.37 1.12
CA VAL A 123 -7.96 7.02 2.42
C VAL A 123 -9.10 6.75 3.40
N LYS A 124 -9.12 5.55 3.98
CA LYS A 124 -10.13 5.11 4.96
C LYS A 124 -9.68 5.36 6.40
N ASP A 125 -8.39 5.15 6.67
CA ASP A 125 -7.82 5.29 8.01
C ASP A 125 -6.31 5.51 7.95
N PHE A 126 -5.73 6.01 9.04
CA PHE A 126 -4.31 5.97 9.28
C PHE A 126 -4.04 5.84 10.78
N PHE A 127 -2.99 5.13 11.15
CA PHE A 127 -2.60 4.93 12.55
C PHE A 127 -1.11 4.65 12.67
N GLU A 128 -0.61 4.78 13.88
CA GLU A 128 0.76 4.42 14.25
C GLU A 128 0.74 3.19 15.13
N GLU A 129 1.52 2.19 14.78
CA GLU A 129 1.69 0.92 15.50
C GLU A 129 3.04 0.32 15.11
N ASN A 130 3.59 -0.60 15.89
CA ASN A 130 4.85 -1.29 15.59
C ASN A 130 6.04 -0.34 15.32
N ASN A 131 6.07 0.83 15.96
CA ASN A 131 7.05 1.89 15.74
C ASN A 131 7.13 2.39 14.28
N THR A 132 6.01 2.29 13.55
CA THR A 132 5.86 2.78 12.18
C THR A 132 4.47 3.40 12.00
N ALA A 133 4.10 3.72 10.77
CA ALA A 133 2.81 4.27 10.42
C ALA A 133 2.19 3.48 9.27
N TYR A 134 0.87 3.40 9.29
CA TYR A 134 0.06 2.70 8.30
C TYR A 134 -0.99 3.63 7.72
N ILE A 135 -1.19 3.54 6.40
CA ILE A 135 -2.31 4.18 5.70
C ILE A 135 -3.21 3.06 5.16
N VAL A 136 -4.48 3.11 5.52
CA VAL A 136 -5.50 2.20 4.99
C VAL A 136 -6.26 2.91 3.89
N MET A 137 -6.29 2.31 2.72
CA MET A 137 -6.91 2.85 1.52
C MET A 137 -7.94 1.88 0.96
N GLU A 138 -8.80 2.36 0.08
CA GLU A 138 -9.63 1.47 -0.72
C GLU A 138 -8.75 0.52 -1.56
N TYR A 139 -9.20 -0.73 -1.68
CA TYR A 139 -8.56 -1.69 -2.57
C TYR A 139 -9.10 -1.47 -3.98
N LEU A 140 -8.20 -1.17 -4.92
CA LEU A 140 -8.54 -1.02 -6.33
C LEU A 140 -8.26 -2.33 -7.05
N GLU A 141 -9.31 -2.89 -7.69
CA GLU A 141 -9.15 -4.02 -8.60
C GLU A 141 -8.62 -3.51 -9.94
N GLY A 142 -7.65 -4.20 -10.51
CA GLY A 142 -7.03 -3.79 -11.77
C GLY A 142 -5.53 -4.05 -11.79
N GLN A 143 -4.84 -3.29 -12.64
CA GLN A 143 -3.39 -3.36 -12.77
C GLN A 143 -2.81 -1.95 -12.83
N THR A 144 -1.53 -1.81 -12.50
CA THR A 144 -0.84 -0.54 -12.68
C THR A 144 -0.64 -0.23 -14.16
N LEU A 145 -0.56 1.05 -14.51
CA LEU A 145 -0.23 1.47 -15.87
C LEU A 145 1.13 0.91 -16.32
N LYS A 146 2.07 0.71 -15.40
CA LYS A 146 3.35 0.06 -15.67
C LYS A 146 3.19 -1.40 -16.09
N GLU A 147 2.39 -2.17 -15.36
CA GLU A 147 2.10 -3.57 -15.73
C GLU A 147 1.38 -3.67 -17.07
N TYR A 148 0.42 -2.78 -17.30
CA TYR A 148 -0.25 -2.67 -18.58
C TYR A 148 0.72 -2.35 -19.73
N LEU A 149 1.58 -1.35 -19.55
CA LEU A 149 2.62 -1.01 -20.53
C LEU A 149 3.55 -2.18 -20.82
N ASN A 150 4.00 -2.89 -19.78
CA ASN A 150 4.88 -4.06 -19.96
C ASN A 150 4.20 -5.15 -20.82
N ARG A 151 2.92 -5.41 -20.59
CA ARG A 151 2.13 -6.37 -21.40
C ARG A 151 1.92 -5.90 -22.84
N GLN A 152 1.98 -4.60 -23.10
CA GLN A 152 1.85 -4.02 -24.44
C GLN A 152 3.21 -3.80 -25.15
N GLY A 153 4.29 -4.38 -24.63
CA GLY A 153 5.65 -4.22 -25.21
C GLY A 153 6.30 -2.88 -24.88
N GLY A 154 5.95 -2.26 -23.75
CA GLY A 154 6.60 -1.06 -23.19
C GLY A 154 6.13 0.27 -23.78
N LYS A 155 5.20 0.27 -24.70
CA LYS A 155 4.68 1.50 -25.37
C LYS A 155 3.21 1.40 -25.74
N LEU A 156 2.55 2.55 -25.84
CA LEU A 156 1.17 2.67 -26.29
C LEU A 156 1.09 3.59 -27.52
N PRO A 157 0.15 3.35 -28.43
CA PRO A 157 -0.25 4.35 -29.41
C PRO A 157 -0.72 5.64 -28.73
N VAL A 158 -0.43 6.80 -29.34
CA VAL A 158 -0.73 8.11 -28.73
C VAL A 158 -2.18 8.24 -28.28
N GLY A 159 -3.14 7.80 -29.10
CA GLY A 159 -4.56 7.86 -28.74
C GLY A 159 -4.89 7.05 -27.47
N ARG A 160 -4.33 5.85 -27.31
CA ARG A 160 -4.53 5.05 -26.08
C ARG A 160 -3.81 5.66 -24.88
N ALA A 161 -2.63 6.23 -25.05
CA ALA A 161 -1.91 6.91 -23.98
C ALA A 161 -2.71 8.12 -23.47
N LEU A 162 -3.25 8.94 -24.37
CA LEU A 162 -4.11 10.07 -24.00
C LEU A 162 -5.39 9.60 -23.28
N GLN A 163 -6.04 8.58 -23.79
CA GLN A 163 -7.25 8.01 -23.17
C GLN A 163 -7.00 7.50 -21.74
N ALA A 164 -5.84 6.89 -21.48
CA ALA A 164 -5.45 6.43 -20.16
C ALA A 164 -5.07 7.58 -19.21
N LEU A 165 -4.48 8.66 -19.72
CA LEU A 165 -3.98 9.77 -18.92
C LEU A 165 -4.99 10.90 -18.72
N GLU A 166 -6.00 11.04 -19.56
CA GLU A 166 -7.02 12.09 -19.46
C GLU A 166 -7.70 12.09 -18.07
N PRO A 167 -8.19 10.96 -17.51
CA PRO A 167 -8.77 10.93 -16.17
C PRO A 167 -7.78 11.40 -15.10
N VAL A 168 -6.49 11.01 -15.24
CA VAL A 168 -5.43 11.43 -14.30
C VAL A 168 -5.23 12.94 -14.34
N MET A 169 -5.19 13.53 -15.54
CA MET A 169 -5.05 14.99 -15.69
C MET A 169 -6.23 15.75 -15.08
N VAL A 170 -7.45 15.26 -15.28
CA VAL A 170 -8.66 15.84 -14.68
C VAL A 170 -8.58 15.78 -13.15
N SER A 171 -8.24 14.62 -12.58
CA SER A 171 -8.09 14.43 -11.13
C SER A 171 -6.98 15.34 -10.57
N MET A 172 -5.84 15.44 -11.25
CA MET A 172 -4.74 16.32 -10.84
C MET A 172 -5.12 17.81 -10.87
N SER A 173 -5.92 18.23 -11.85
CA SER A 173 -6.44 19.59 -11.87
C SER A 173 -7.28 19.91 -10.63
N GLN A 174 -8.10 18.96 -10.18
CA GLN A 174 -8.91 19.12 -8.97
C GLN A 174 -8.04 19.17 -7.70
N VAL A 175 -7.05 18.29 -7.60
CA VAL A 175 -6.06 18.25 -6.49
C VAL A 175 -5.30 19.58 -6.39
N HIS A 176 -4.84 20.12 -7.52
CA HIS A 176 -4.15 21.40 -7.57
C HIS A 176 -5.06 22.56 -7.16
N ARG A 177 -6.32 22.57 -7.57
CA ARG A 177 -7.31 23.58 -7.12
C ARG A 177 -7.56 23.53 -5.62
N ALA A 178 -7.41 22.35 -4.98
CA ALA A 178 -7.46 22.19 -3.53
C ALA A 178 -6.16 22.62 -2.81
N GLY A 179 -5.17 23.18 -3.56
CA GLY A 179 -3.90 23.65 -3.01
C GLY A 179 -2.90 22.52 -2.68
N ILE A 180 -3.16 21.31 -3.17
CA ILE A 180 -2.29 20.15 -2.92
C ILE A 180 -1.45 19.88 -4.18
N ILE A 181 -0.16 19.70 -3.99
CA ILE A 181 0.78 19.35 -5.07
C ILE A 181 1.16 17.88 -4.92
N GLN A 182 0.75 17.06 -5.89
CA GLN A 182 1.17 15.67 -5.99
C GLN A 182 2.57 15.59 -6.63
N ARG A 183 3.52 14.93 -5.95
CA ARG A 183 4.93 14.87 -6.38
C ARG A 183 5.35 13.49 -6.87
N GLN A 184 4.46 12.49 -6.82
CA GLN A 184 4.78 11.09 -7.10
C GLN A 184 3.89 10.50 -8.20
N ILE A 185 3.65 11.27 -9.28
CA ILE A 185 2.95 10.74 -10.44
C ILE A 185 3.93 9.83 -11.20
N SER A 186 3.62 8.55 -11.25
CA SER A 186 4.38 7.55 -11.99
C SER A 186 3.45 6.46 -12.50
N THR A 187 3.92 5.67 -13.44
CA THR A 187 3.15 4.54 -13.97
C THR A 187 2.87 3.45 -12.95
N ASP A 188 3.65 3.38 -11.86
CA ASP A 188 3.41 2.47 -10.73
C ASP A 188 2.25 2.92 -9.84
N ASN A 189 1.92 4.21 -9.85
CA ASN A 189 0.92 4.84 -8.99
C ASN A 189 -0.39 5.17 -9.72
N ILE A 190 -0.53 4.75 -10.98
CA ILE A 190 -1.75 4.89 -11.78
C ILE A 190 -2.34 3.50 -11.98
N MET A 191 -3.58 3.30 -11.52
CA MET A 191 -4.36 2.07 -11.72
C MET A 191 -5.29 2.22 -12.92
N ILE A 192 -5.45 1.13 -13.69
CA ILE A 192 -6.33 1.02 -14.85
C ILE A 192 -7.07 -0.31 -14.86
#